data_49c4f96b62d7bf562a8168fee9d4aeca
#
_entry.id   49c4f96b62d7bf562a8168fee9d4aeca
#
_cell.length_a   1.000
_cell.length_b   1.000
_cell.length_c   1.000
_cell.angle_alpha   90.00
_cell.angle_beta   90.00
_cell.angle_gamma   90.00
#
_symmetry.space_group_name_H-M   'P 1'
#
loop_
_entity.id
_entity.type
_entity.pdbx_description
1 polymer ?
#
loop_
_entity_poly.entity_id
_entity_poly.type
_entity_poly.pdbx_seq_one_letter_code
_entity_poly.pdbx_strand_id
1 'polypeptide(L)'
;MCIRDSIKTLPYPGFPTDMQPQIAVALCLAEGTSVITEGVWDSRYRYVDEIHRLGAQIQVDGKVAVIEGVDRLTGAPVQACDLRAGAAMVIAGLAAHGTTEVDQIQYIERGYEDIVRKLSGLGADIRVVVTPEEEKAQASVG
;
A
#
# COMPACT_ATOMS: atom_id res chain seq x y z
N MET A 1 -9.80 -14.42 -20.64
CA MET A 1 -9.32 -13.43 -19.66
C MET A 1 -8.76 -12.25 -20.44
N CYS A 2 -9.40 -11.11 -20.37
CA CYS A 2 -8.87 -9.90 -21.02
C CYS A 2 -7.99 -9.14 -20.02
N ILE A 3 -6.72 -8.98 -20.36
CA ILE A 3 -5.82 -8.09 -19.63
C ILE A 3 -6.18 -6.67 -20.03
N ARG A 4 -6.61 -5.86 -19.08
CA ARG A 4 -7.02 -4.49 -19.33
C ARG A 4 -5.86 -3.51 -19.25
N ASP A 5 -5.00 -3.71 -18.26
CA ASP A 5 -3.83 -2.87 -18.01
C ASP A 5 -2.57 -3.71 -17.83
N SER A 6 -1.47 -3.23 -18.36
CA SER A 6 -0.17 -3.85 -18.22
C SER A 6 0.89 -2.79 -17.92
N ILE A 7 1.58 -2.93 -16.80
CA ILE A 7 2.63 -2.01 -16.36
C ILE A 7 3.91 -2.79 -16.16
N LYS A 8 5.01 -2.25 -16.68
CA LYS A 8 6.35 -2.77 -16.45
C LYS A 8 7.23 -1.68 -15.83
N THR A 9 7.79 -1.95 -14.67
CA THR A 9 8.76 -1.04 -14.07
C THR A 9 10.09 -1.14 -14.79
N LEU A 10 10.66 0.00 -15.11
CA LEU A 10 11.92 0.13 -15.83
C LEU A 10 12.71 1.31 -15.25
N PRO A 11 14.05 1.35 -15.44
CA PRO A 11 14.81 2.56 -15.17
C PRO A 11 14.27 3.75 -15.96
N TYR A 12 14.52 4.96 -15.45
CA TYR A 12 14.12 6.20 -16.12
C TYR A 12 14.46 6.16 -17.63
N PRO A 13 13.56 6.55 -18.56
CA PRO A 13 12.24 7.17 -18.35
C PRO A 13 11.05 6.18 -18.29
N GLY A 14 11.27 4.92 -17.95
CA GLY A 14 10.21 3.94 -17.79
C GLY A 14 9.35 4.21 -16.54
N PHE A 15 8.35 3.35 -16.29
CA PHE A 15 7.50 3.46 -15.11
C PHE A 15 8.33 3.23 -13.84
N PRO A 16 8.32 4.16 -12.85
CA PRO A 16 9.18 4.05 -11.69
C PRO A 16 8.76 2.93 -10.74
N THR A 17 9.72 2.12 -10.32
CA THR A 17 9.48 1.05 -9.34
C THR A 17 8.97 1.58 -8.00
N ASP A 18 9.29 2.82 -7.64
CA ASP A 18 8.83 3.47 -6.42
C ASP A 18 7.33 3.74 -6.40
N MET A 19 6.68 3.78 -7.54
CA MET A 19 5.23 3.93 -7.69
C MET A 19 4.50 2.60 -7.87
N GLN A 20 5.21 1.48 -7.91
CA GLN A 20 4.62 0.16 -8.16
C GLN A 20 3.61 -0.24 -7.07
N PRO A 21 3.87 -0.13 -5.76
CA PRO A 21 2.89 -0.50 -4.74
C PRO A 21 1.61 0.35 -4.82
N GLN A 22 1.75 1.65 -5.06
CA GLN A 22 0.61 2.58 -5.12
C GLN A 22 -0.28 2.30 -6.33
N ILE A 23 0.30 2.07 -7.50
CA ILE A 23 -0.48 1.72 -8.69
C ILE A 23 -1.14 0.35 -8.55
N ALA A 24 -0.49 -0.60 -7.88
CA ALA A 24 -1.07 -1.91 -7.59
C ALA A 24 -2.37 -1.78 -6.78
N VAL A 25 -2.41 -0.91 -5.78
CA VAL A 25 -3.62 -0.61 -5.02
C VAL A 25 -4.74 -0.08 -5.91
N ALA A 26 -4.43 0.87 -6.78
CA ALA A 26 -5.40 1.42 -7.73
C ALA A 26 -5.95 0.33 -8.67
N LEU A 27 -5.10 -0.56 -9.15
CA LEU A 27 -5.50 -1.66 -10.02
C LEU A 27 -6.34 -2.74 -9.31
N CYS A 28 -6.24 -2.86 -7.99
CA CYS A 28 -7.12 -3.75 -7.21
C CYS A 28 -8.60 -3.34 -7.29
N LEU A 29 -8.89 -2.09 -7.56
CA LEU A 29 -10.25 -1.55 -7.72
C LEU A 29 -10.61 -1.27 -9.19
N ALA A 30 -9.69 -1.47 -10.11
CA ALA A 30 -9.95 -1.34 -11.54
C ALA A 30 -10.74 -2.54 -12.05
N GLU A 31 -11.68 -2.31 -12.93
CA GLU A 31 -12.43 -3.37 -13.59
C GLU A 31 -11.52 -4.25 -14.46
N GLY A 32 -11.64 -5.55 -14.33
CA GLY A 32 -10.91 -6.50 -15.15
C GLY A 32 -9.60 -6.96 -14.54
N THR A 33 -8.72 -7.48 -15.38
CA THR A 33 -7.42 -8.03 -14.97
C THR A 33 -6.30 -7.11 -15.40
N SER A 34 -5.39 -6.85 -14.47
CA SER A 34 -4.18 -6.05 -14.72
C SER A 34 -2.92 -6.86 -14.41
N VAL A 35 -1.84 -6.55 -15.11
CA VAL A 35 -0.54 -7.21 -14.93
C VAL A 35 0.54 -6.18 -14.62
N ILE A 36 1.29 -6.42 -13.56
CA ILE A 36 2.49 -5.64 -13.24
C ILE A 36 3.71 -6.54 -13.37
N THR A 37 4.71 -6.07 -14.08
CA THR A 37 6.02 -6.72 -14.16
C THR A 37 7.06 -5.83 -13.50
N GLU A 38 7.70 -6.32 -12.44
CA GLU A 38 8.79 -5.63 -11.76
C GLU A 38 10.10 -5.89 -12.51
N GLY A 39 10.62 -4.86 -13.15
CA GLY A 39 11.83 -4.96 -13.97
C GLY A 39 13.11 -4.44 -13.31
N VAL A 40 13.02 -3.82 -12.13
CA VAL A 40 14.14 -3.13 -11.47
C VAL A 40 14.66 -3.89 -10.25
N TRP A 41 13.78 -4.33 -9.36
CA TRP A 41 14.13 -4.94 -8.09
C TRP A 41 13.53 -6.33 -7.91
N ASP A 42 14.26 -7.18 -7.21
CA ASP A 42 13.72 -8.44 -6.74
C ASP A 42 12.90 -8.23 -5.45
N SER A 43 11.93 -9.11 -5.20
CA SER A 43 11.14 -9.16 -3.96
C SER A 43 10.38 -7.86 -3.62
N ARG A 44 9.90 -7.12 -4.62
CA ARG A 44 9.12 -5.88 -4.43
C ARG A 44 7.66 -6.10 -4.05
N TYR A 45 7.19 -7.34 -4.03
CA TYR A 45 5.78 -7.68 -3.77
C TYR A 45 5.49 -8.06 -2.32
N ARG A 46 6.35 -7.69 -1.37
CA ARG A 46 6.17 -8.02 0.06
C ARG A 46 4.89 -7.47 0.67
N TYR A 47 4.37 -6.38 0.13
CA TYR A 47 3.11 -5.77 0.57
C TYR A 47 1.87 -6.57 0.14
N VAL A 48 1.97 -7.52 -0.76
CA VAL A 48 0.83 -8.27 -1.31
C VAL A 48 0.11 -9.05 -0.22
N ASP A 49 0.84 -9.64 0.72
CA ASP A 49 0.23 -10.35 1.85
C ASP A 49 -0.62 -9.43 2.72
N GLU A 50 -0.19 -8.19 2.89
CA GLU A 50 -0.94 -7.19 3.66
C GLU A 50 -2.18 -6.72 2.91
N ILE A 51 -2.07 -6.50 1.60
CA ILE A 51 -3.21 -6.04 0.81
C ILE A 51 -4.27 -7.13 0.61
N HIS A 52 -3.89 -8.41 0.68
CA HIS A 52 -4.84 -9.53 0.71
C HIS A 52 -5.78 -9.47 1.91
N ARG A 53 -5.33 -8.95 3.05
CA ARG A 53 -6.16 -8.76 4.25
C ARG A 53 -7.29 -7.78 4.01
N LEU A 54 -7.12 -6.87 3.06
CA LEU A 54 -8.15 -5.92 2.64
C LEU A 54 -9.13 -6.50 1.61
N GLY A 55 -8.93 -7.74 1.19
CA GLY A 55 -9.77 -8.43 0.21
C GLY A 55 -9.31 -8.28 -1.24
N ALA A 56 -8.11 -7.78 -1.49
CA ALA A 56 -7.55 -7.69 -2.83
C ALA A 56 -7.22 -9.07 -3.41
N GLN A 57 -7.34 -9.22 -4.72
CA GLN A 57 -7.00 -10.43 -5.45
C GLN A 57 -5.77 -10.20 -6.32
N ILE A 58 -4.62 -10.58 -5.78
CA ILE A 58 -3.32 -10.47 -6.44
C ILE A 58 -2.60 -11.81 -6.38
N GLN A 59 -2.09 -12.26 -7.50
CA GLN A 59 -1.23 -13.44 -7.58
C GLN A 59 0.15 -13.03 -8.07
N VAL A 60 1.18 -13.42 -7.34
CA VAL A 60 2.57 -13.11 -7.66
C VAL A 60 3.30 -14.37 -8.08
N ASP A 61 3.95 -14.29 -9.24
CA ASP A 61 4.87 -15.33 -9.74
C ASP A 61 6.17 -14.64 -10.16
N GLY A 62 7.20 -14.80 -9.36
CA GLY A 62 8.49 -14.15 -9.58
C GLY A 62 8.38 -12.62 -9.63
N LYS A 63 8.60 -12.06 -10.82
CA LYS A 63 8.55 -10.61 -11.07
C LYS A 63 7.20 -10.12 -11.58
N VAL A 64 6.25 -11.01 -11.76
CA VAL A 64 4.94 -10.72 -12.33
C VAL A 64 3.86 -10.81 -11.26
N ALA A 65 3.03 -9.79 -11.17
CA ALA A 65 1.81 -9.77 -10.37
C ALA A 65 0.60 -9.67 -11.29
N VAL A 66 -0.36 -10.56 -11.11
CA VAL A 66 -1.65 -10.53 -11.79
C VAL A 66 -2.70 -10.07 -10.79
N ILE A 67 -3.40 -9.00 -11.11
CA ILE A 67 -4.38 -8.36 -10.25
C ILE A 67 -5.76 -8.49 -10.88
N GLU A 68 -6.68 -9.10 -10.16
CA GLU A 68 -8.09 -9.09 -10.53
C GLU A 68 -8.80 -7.99 -9.74
N GLY A 69 -9.46 -7.07 -10.43
CA GLY A 69 -10.21 -6.00 -9.82
C GLY A 69 -11.35 -6.53 -8.98
N VAL A 70 -11.54 -5.94 -7.80
CA VAL A 70 -12.66 -6.21 -6.90
C VAL A 70 -13.54 -4.97 -6.78
N ASP A 71 -14.81 -5.14 -6.45
CA ASP A 71 -15.75 -4.02 -6.33
C ASP A 71 -15.40 -3.10 -5.16
N ARG A 72 -14.83 -3.67 -4.09
CA ARG A 72 -14.42 -2.94 -2.89
C ARG A 72 -13.34 -3.66 -2.10
N LEU A 73 -12.55 -2.89 -1.39
CA LEU A 73 -11.68 -3.36 -0.32
C LEU A 73 -12.40 -3.19 1.03
N THR A 74 -12.05 -4.01 1.99
CA THR A 74 -12.62 -3.97 3.35
C THR A 74 -11.53 -3.64 4.36
N GLY A 75 -11.80 -2.74 5.29
CA GLY A 75 -10.86 -2.34 6.33
C GLY A 75 -10.37 -3.50 7.18
N ALA A 76 -9.07 -3.54 7.42
CA ALA A 76 -8.41 -4.56 8.23
C ALA A 76 -7.10 -4.00 8.84
N PRO A 77 -6.56 -4.61 9.88
CA PRO A 77 -5.23 -4.29 10.36
C PRO A 77 -4.17 -4.78 9.37
N VAL A 78 -3.28 -3.88 8.97
CA VAL A 78 -2.17 -4.13 8.06
C VAL A 78 -0.88 -3.49 8.58
N GLN A 79 0.26 -3.91 8.07
CA GLN A 79 1.57 -3.39 8.48
C GLN A 79 2.29 -2.71 7.32
N ALA A 80 2.95 -1.61 7.61
CA ALA A 80 3.86 -0.99 6.68
C ALA A 80 5.16 -1.80 6.61
N CYS A 81 5.44 -2.43 5.48
CA CYS A 81 6.65 -3.24 5.29
C CYS A 81 7.89 -2.36 4.98
N ASP A 82 7.66 -1.25 4.32
CA ASP A 82 8.65 -0.24 3.97
C ASP A 82 7.95 1.09 3.69
N LEU A 83 8.73 2.11 3.31
CA LEU A 83 8.22 3.45 3.02
C LEU A 83 7.13 3.46 1.93
N ARG A 84 7.37 2.81 0.82
CA ARG A 84 6.48 2.84 -0.35
C ARG A 84 5.27 1.94 -0.17
N ALA A 85 5.50 0.76 0.37
CA ALA A 85 4.43 -0.16 0.75
C ALA A 85 3.54 0.44 1.84
N GLY A 86 4.12 1.14 2.82
CA GLY A 86 3.37 1.86 3.85
C GLY A 86 2.44 2.91 3.27
N ALA A 87 2.93 3.72 2.34
CA ALA A 87 2.09 4.69 1.63
C ALA A 87 0.96 4.00 0.84
N ALA A 88 1.25 2.88 0.19
CA ALA A 88 0.24 2.10 -0.50
C ALA A 88 -0.84 1.55 0.45
N MET A 89 -0.46 1.11 1.66
CA MET A 89 -1.42 0.67 2.67
C MET A 89 -2.33 1.80 3.15
N VAL A 90 -1.80 3.02 3.32
CA VAL A 90 -2.61 4.20 3.64
C VAL A 90 -3.61 4.48 2.51
N ILE A 91 -3.18 4.47 1.25
CA ILE A 91 -4.06 4.66 0.10
C ILE A 91 -5.13 3.57 0.04
N ALA A 92 -4.75 2.32 0.25
CA ALA A 92 -5.70 1.20 0.28
C ALA A 92 -6.73 1.36 1.41
N GLY A 93 -6.29 1.79 2.59
CA GLY A 93 -7.16 2.08 3.72
C GLY A 93 -8.17 3.19 3.45
N LEU A 94 -7.75 4.26 2.75
CA LEU A 94 -8.66 5.34 2.35
C LEU A 94 -9.71 4.88 1.33
N ALA A 95 -9.37 3.92 0.48
CA ALA A 95 -10.29 3.36 -0.51
C ALA A 95 -11.15 2.21 0.05
N ALA A 96 -10.78 1.63 1.18
CA ALA A 96 -11.49 0.51 1.79
C ALA A 96 -12.74 0.96 2.55
N HIS A 97 -13.73 0.08 2.59
CA HIS A 97 -14.91 0.25 3.44
C HIS A 97 -14.62 -0.22 4.86
N GLY A 98 -14.96 0.59 5.84
CA GLY A 98 -14.68 0.33 7.25
C GLY A 98 -13.38 0.99 7.71
N THR A 99 -12.85 0.51 8.83
CA THR A 99 -11.63 1.06 9.44
C THR A 99 -10.43 0.19 9.09
N THR A 100 -9.37 0.83 8.62
CA THR A 100 -8.07 0.19 8.39
C THR A 100 -7.06 0.74 9.39
N GLU A 101 -6.37 -0.14 10.09
CA GLU A 101 -5.30 0.20 11.00
C GLU A 101 -3.96 -0.12 10.32
N VAL A 102 -3.08 0.86 10.23
CA VAL A 102 -1.74 0.69 9.64
C VAL A 102 -0.71 0.77 10.74
N ASP A 103 -0.07 -0.34 11.03
CA ASP A 103 1.01 -0.43 12.00
C ASP A 103 2.37 -0.12 11.37
N GLN A 104 3.37 0.11 12.22
CA GLN A 104 4.75 0.37 11.83
C GLN A 104 4.90 1.64 10.97
N ILE A 105 4.17 2.69 11.32
CA ILE A 105 4.13 3.97 10.59
C ILE A 105 5.47 4.71 10.57
N GLN A 106 6.44 4.34 11.41
CA GLN A 106 7.79 4.89 11.38
C GLN A 106 8.45 4.78 9.99
N TYR A 107 8.11 3.77 9.22
CA TYR A 107 8.59 3.63 7.83
C TYR A 107 8.01 4.71 6.92
N ILE A 108 6.77 5.12 7.15
CA ILE A 108 6.08 6.17 6.39
C ILE A 108 6.62 7.55 6.79
N GLU A 109 6.79 7.79 8.07
CA GLU A 109 7.24 9.08 8.63
C GLU A 109 8.65 9.47 8.18
N ARG A 110 9.49 8.50 7.84
CA ARG A 110 10.85 8.75 7.32
C ARG A 110 10.89 9.45 5.99
N GLY A 111 9.88 9.32 5.16
CA GLY A 111 9.90 9.83 3.79
C GLY A 111 8.70 10.68 3.38
N TYR A 112 7.64 10.67 4.16
CA TYR A 112 6.45 11.49 3.91
C TYR A 112 6.25 12.48 5.06
N GLU A 113 6.51 13.74 4.78
CA GLU A 113 6.31 14.81 5.75
C GLU A 113 4.83 14.96 6.09
N ASP A 114 4.46 14.63 7.33
CA ASP A 114 3.13 14.83 7.90
C ASP A 114 1.97 14.39 6.98
N ILE A 115 2.04 13.13 6.55
CA ILE A 115 1.07 12.53 5.63
C ILE A 115 -0.37 12.62 6.18
N VAL A 116 -0.53 12.47 7.49
CA VAL A 116 -1.85 12.52 8.15
C VAL A 116 -2.48 13.90 8.01
N ARG A 117 -1.73 14.96 8.28
CA ARG A 117 -2.21 16.33 8.11
C ARG A 117 -2.55 16.66 6.67
N LYS A 118 -1.67 16.25 5.74
CA LYS A 118 -1.87 16.51 4.30
C LYS A 118 -3.11 15.80 3.77
N LEU A 119 -3.31 14.54 4.11
CA LEU A 119 -4.48 13.78 3.68
C LEU A 119 -5.75 14.27 4.38
N SER A 120 -5.70 14.61 5.67
CA SER A 120 -6.82 15.22 6.39
C SER A 120 -7.26 16.53 5.74
N GLY A 121 -6.30 17.36 5.29
CA GLY A 121 -6.56 18.60 4.56
C GLY A 121 -7.26 18.36 3.21
N LEU A 122 -7.14 17.18 2.62
CA LEU A 122 -7.84 16.77 1.42
C LEU A 122 -9.21 16.11 1.70
N GLY A 123 -9.61 16.00 2.97
CA GLY A 123 -10.89 15.44 3.37
C GLY A 123 -10.83 13.98 3.84
N ALA A 124 -9.67 13.40 3.99
CA ALA A 124 -9.52 12.05 4.52
C ALA A 124 -9.81 12.00 6.03
N ASP A 125 -10.51 10.96 6.47
CA ASP A 125 -10.68 10.64 7.89
C ASP A 125 -9.52 9.72 8.33
N ILE A 126 -8.45 10.34 8.77
CA ILE A 126 -7.19 9.67 9.14
C ILE A 126 -6.60 10.32 10.39
N ARG A 127 -6.08 9.50 11.29
CA ARG A 127 -5.44 9.96 12.54
C ARG A 127 -4.34 9.01 12.99
N VAL A 128 -3.41 9.54 13.76
CA VAL A 128 -2.41 8.72 14.47
C VAL A 128 -2.98 8.33 15.83
N VAL A 129 -2.86 7.05 16.18
CA VAL A 129 -3.20 6.52 17.49
C VAL A 129 -1.93 5.98 18.13
N VAL A 130 -1.61 6.46 19.32
CA VAL A 130 -0.47 5.96 20.11
C VAL A 130 -0.97 4.83 21.00
N THR A 131 -0.33 3.66 20.90
CA THR A 131 -0.68 2.53 21.75
C THR A 131 -0.04 2.64 23.13
N PRO A 132 -0.64 2.07 24.20
CA PRO A 132 -0.07 2.14 25.56
C PRO A 132 1.33 1.50 25.68
N GLU A 133 1.70 0.63 24.76
CA GLU A 133 3.04 0.03 24.72
C GLU A 133 4.08 1.01 24.17
N GLU A 134 3.71 1.80 23.19
CA GLU A 134 4.55 2.85 22.60
C GLU A 134 4.74 4.03 23.58
N GLU A 135 3.71 4.39 24.35
CA GLU A 135 3.83 5.38 25.42
C GLU A 135 4.85 4.98 26.48
N LYS A 136 4.88 3.70 26.85
CA LYS A 136 5.87 3.17 27.81
C LYS A 136 7.29 3.17 27.25
N ALA A 137 7.45 2.87 25.97
CA ALA A 137 8.75 2.89 25.29
C ALA A 137 9.31 4.31 25.18
N GLN A 138 8.47 5.31 24.90
CA GLN A 138 8.86 6.72 24.85
C GLN A 138 9.20 7.26 26.24
N ALA A 139 8.47 6.84 27.28
CA ALA A 139 8.73 7.24 28.67
C ALA A 139 10.02 6.62 29.26
N SER A 140 10.50 5.51 28.70
CA SER A 140 11.71 4.83 29.16
C SER A 140 13.01 5.37 28.56
N VAL A 141 12.93 6.28 27.58
CA VAL A 141 14.07 6.91 26.89
C VAL A 141 14.33 8.34 27.41
N GLY A 142 13.54 8.78 28.37
CA GLY A 142 13.68 10.07 29.02
C GLY A 142 14.63 10.06 30.21
#